data_84b706791e251cdcc8473baea186358b
#
_entry.id   84b706791e251cdcc8473baea186358b
#
_cell.length_a   1.000
_cell.length_b   1.000
_cell.length_c   1.000
_cell.angle_alpha   90.00
_cell.angle_beta   90.00
_cell.angle_gamma   90.00
#
_symmetry.space_group_name_H-M   'P 1'
#
loop_
_entity.id
_entity.type
_entity.pdbx_description
1 polymer ?
#
loop_
_entity_poly.entity_id
_entity_poly.type
_entity_poly.pdbx_seq_one_letter_code
_entity_poly.pdbx_strand_id
1 'polypeptide(L)'
;MGLGLNGGGEAAVRFFLNKGAYVTVTDMKTEEQLKATVDKLNSDTSLDHSRLTYRLGEHKIEDFENADCVIKNPGVKFEGNKYLAAARAIETDLSIFLRFTDCPIIAVTGSKGKSSTVSAIYYGLSQAGYTTFLGGNITVSPLTFFDQVSSDTPVVIEFSSWQLADLRGRGVLRPHIAIITKIVPDHQNWYGNMESYVADKRLIYADQTKGDYSIFDSDDWGDRFASETKATVLRYGTKATWSIELGDLLVPGVHMRTNAQNAATVMHLMGIPDDRIKEILQRWPGIDHRLQYFHSWKSPAGTTVKFYNDSCATVPEAAAAATQAFGKPVVLMTGGTEKGLELTPLIKTLTTPDADTIKVKDIYLLEGTATDKLVPELDKAGVKYHGPFGGLEALLKEYKDGFDTPLRGTQPPVKEEVFVFSPGATSFGMFSNEFDRGIKYMNEVRRIFQ
;
A
#
# COMPACT_ATOMS: atom_id res chain seq x y z
N MET A 1 -5.42 23.84 2.70
CA MET A 1 -6.05 23.38 3.96
C MET A 1 -5.65 21.96 4.27
N GLY A 2 -4.98 21.73 5.42
CA GLY A 2 -4.44 20.43 5.82
C GLY A 2 -3.11 20.10 5.15
N LEU A 3 -1.98 20.63 5.66
CA LEU A 3 -0.63 20.30 5.18
C LEU A 3 -0.33 18.82 5.39
N GLY A 4 -0.62 18.33 6.61
CA GLY A 4 -0.41 16.93 6.97
C GLY A 4 1.05 16.48 6.94
N LEU A 5 1.24 15.16 7.14
CA LEU A 5 2.58 14.52 7.17
C LEU A 5 2.79 13.50 6.04
N ASN A 6 1.76 13.25 5.23
CA ASN A 6 1.77 12.17 4.22
C ASN A 6 2.11 12.66 2.80
N GLY A 7 2.70 13.83 2.64
CA GLY A 7 3.23 14.34 1.37
C GLY A 7 2.22 15.07 0.46
N GLY A 8 0.92 14.80 0.54
CA GLY A 8 -0.07 15.41 -0.36
C GLY A 8 -0.14 16.94 -0.24
N GLY A 9 -0.18 17.48 1.00
CA GLY A 9 -0.14 18.92 1.23
C GLY A 9 1.19 19.54 0.83
N GLU A 10 2.32 18.88 1.12
CA GLU A 10 3.65 19.31 0.68
C GLU A 10 3.73 19.41 -0.85
N ALA A 11 3.24 18.40 -1.56
CA ALA A 11 3.22 18.40 -3.02
C ALA A 11 2.38 19.55 -3.61
N ALA A 12 1.22 19.82 -3.01
CA ALA A 12 0.38 20.96 -3.42
C ALA A 12 1.09 22.29 -3.22
N VAL A 13 1.74 22.51 -2.06
CA VAL A 13 2.52 23.73 -1.78
C VAL A 13 3.61 23.92 -2.84
N ARG A 14 4.43 22.90 -3.08
CA ARG A 14 5.50 22.93 -4.08
C ARG A 14 4.97 23.23 -5.47
N PHE A 15 3.92 22.53 -5.88
CA PHE A 15 3.30 22.71 -7.19
C PHE A 15 2.85 24.16 -7.43
N PHE A 16 2.07 24.72 -6.50
CA PHE A 16 1.53 26.07 -6.67
C PHE A 16 2.60 27.16 -6.56
N LEU A 17 3.59 27.03 -5.67
CA LEU A 17 4.74 27.95 -5.63
C LEU A 17 5.52 27.91 -6.96
N ASN A 18 5.78 26.75 -7.53
CA ASN A 18 6.47 26.60 -8.82
C ASN A 18 5.65 27.16 -9.99
N LYS A 19 4.32 27.22 -9.87
CA LYS A 19 3.44 27.91 -10.84
C LYS A 19 3.30 29.41 -10.55
N GLY A 20 4.02 29.94 -9.58
CA GLY A 20 4.08 31.39 -9.25
C GLY A 20 2.92 31.87 -8.38
N ALA A 21 2.15 31.01 -7.77
CA ALA A 21 1.06 31.39 -6.86
C ALA A 21 1.57 31.86 -5.50
N TYR A 22 0.79 32.71 -4.83
CA TYR A 22 0.92 32.96 -3.40
C TYR A 22 0.19 31.86 -2.64
N VAL A 23 0.90 31.20 -1.72
CA VAL A 23 0.38 30.02 -1.01
C VAL A 23 0.29 30.32 0.48
N THR A 24 -0.93 30.26 1.04
CA THR A 24 -1.16 30.23 2.48
C THR A 24 -1.44 28.80 2.92
N VAL A 25 -0.53 28.23 3.68
CA VAL A 25 -0.67 26.90 4.28
C VAL A 25 -1.42 27.03 5.60
N THR A 26 -2.54 26.33 5.75
CA THR A 26 -3.29 26.32 7.01
C THR A 26 -3.55 24.89 7.48
N ASP A 27 -3.29 24.62 8.77
CA ASP A 27 -3.51 23.31 9.42
C ASP A 27 -3.85 23.52 10.91
N MET A 28 -4.73 22.66 11.47
CA MET A 28 -5.04 22.66 12.90
C MET A 28 -3.89 22.13 13.76
N LYS A 29 -2.98 21.37 13.18
CA LYS A 29 -1.75 20.92 13.84
C LYS A 29 -0.79 22.08 13.99
N THR A 30 -0.06 22.10 15.11
CA THR A 30 0.97 23.10 15.38
C THR A 30 2.20 22.90 14.48
N GLU A 31 3.07 23.91 14.42
CA GLU A 31 4.34 23.83 13.71
C GLU A 31 5.22 22.68 14.22
N GLU A 32 5.24 22.46 15.53
CA GLU A 32 5.99 21.35 16.14
C GLU A 32 5.49 19.98 15.63
N GLN A 33 4.16 19.82 15.54
CA GLN A 33 3.55 18.58 15.03
C GLN A 33 3.78 18.37 13.52
N LEU A 34 4.01 19.44 12.77
CA LEU A 34 4.26 19.44 11.33
C LEU A 34 5.72 19.67 10.96
N LYS A 35 6.61 19.73 11.97
CA LYS A 35 8.01 20.15 11.82
C LYS A 35 8.71 19.44 10.66
N ALA A 36 8.54 18.14 10.51
CA ALA A 36 9.19 17.37 9.44
C ALA A 36 8.80 17.87 8.03
N THR A 37 7.55 18.27 7.82
CA THR A 37 7.08 18.78 6.52
C THR A 37 7.47 20.25 6.34
N VAL A 38 7.37 21.06 7.40
CA VAL A 38 7.73 22.48 7.39
C VAL A 38 9.23 22.64 7.12
N ASP A 39 10.08 21.88 7.82
CA ASP A 39 11.54 21.91 7.61
C ASP A 39 11.93 21.54 6.17
N LYS A 40 11.28 20.54 5.56
CA LYS A 40 11.51 20.16 4.16
C LYS A 40 11.15 21.29 3.20
N LEU A 41 10.03 21.97 3.42
CA LEU A 41 9.62 23.11 2.59
C LEU A 41 10.60 24.28 2.77
N ASN A 42 10.94 24.63 4.02
CA ASN A 42 11.80 25.77 4.33
C ASN A 42 13.26 25.57 3.91
N SER A 43 13.74 24.35 3.88
CA SER A 43 15.12 24.03 3.45
C SER A 43 15.29 23.97 1.93
N ASP A 44 14.19 23.96 1.17
CA ASP A 44 14.25 23.89 -0.28
C ASP A 44 14.46 25.28 -0.90
N THR A 45 15.68 25.54 -1.30
CA THR A 45 16.09 26.82 -1.90
C THR A 45 15.55 27.04 -3.32
N SER A 46 14.93 26.05 -3.95
CA SER A 46 14.28 26.20 -5.26
C SER A 46 12.91 26.87 -5.18
N LEU A 47 12.32 26.94 -3.99
CA LEU A 47 11.00 27.54 -3.76
C LEU A 47 11.10 29.04 -3.48
N ASP A 48 10.17 29.81 -4.02
CA ASP A 48 10.03 31.25 -3.71
C ASP A 48 9.32 31.43 -2.36
N HIS A 49 10.10 31.47 -1.28
CA HIS A 49 9.59 31.63 0.09
C HIS A 49 8.90 32.96 0.34
N SER A 50 9.13 33.98 -0.49
CA SER A 50 8.42 35.25 -0.36
C SER A 50 6.93 35.14 -0.67
N ARG A 51 6.51 34.06 -1.31
CA ARG A 51 5.12 33.74 -1.65
C ARG A 51 4.50 32.69 -0.74
N LEU A 52 5.20 32.22 0.30
CA LEU A 52 4.75 31.19 1.22
C LEU A 52 4.43 31.76 2.60
N THR A 53 3.21 31.53 3.07
CA THR A 53 2.77 31.94 4.41
C THR A 53 2.23 30.72 5.15
N TYR A 54 2.57 30.61 6.44
CA TYR A 54 2.05 29.53 7.31
C TYR A 54 1.05 30.08 8.33
N ARG A 55 -0.03 29.31 8.54
CA ARG A 55 -1.05 29.49 9.57
C ARG A 55 -1.28 28.14 10.22
N LEU A 56 -0.48 27.82 11.22
CA LEU A 56 -0.47 26.50 11.87
C LEU A 56 -1.03 26.59 13.28
N GLY A 57 -1.74 25.54 13.73
CA GLY A 57 -2.45 25.46 15.01
C GLY A 57 -3.86 26.05 14.98
N GLU A 58 -4.22 26.76 13.93
CA GLU A 58 -5.56 27.35 13.77
C GLU A 58 -5.93 27.50 12.29
N HIS A 59 -7.21 27.76 12.04
CA HIS A 59 -7.70 28.29 10.75
C HIS A 59 -8.34 29.66 10.99
N LYS A 60 -8.09 30.61 10.09
CA LYS A 60 -8.78 31.92 10.07
C LYS A 60 -9.70 32.00 8.87
N ILE A 61 -10.92 32.47 9.09
CA ILE A 61 -11.95 32.49 8.04
C ILE A 61 -11.52 33.36 6.84
N GLU A 62 -10.81 34.45 7.14
CA GLU A 62 -10.33 35.41 6.14
C GLU A 62 -9.34 34.77 5.15
N ASP A 63 -8.56 33.76 5.57
CA ASP A 63 -7.65 33.04 4.68
C ASP A 63 -8.44 32.25 3.61
N PHE A 64 -9.67 31.84 3.91
CA PHE A 64 -10.56 31.11 2.98
C PHE A 64 -11.40 32.05 2.12
N GLU A 65 -11.90 33.14 2.68
CA GLU A 65 -12.67 34.16 1.95
C GLU A 65 -11.82 34.88 0.90
N ASN A 66 -10.55 35.13 1.20
CA ASN A 66 -9.63 35.89 0.34
C ASN A 66 -8.86 35.02 -0.66
N ALA A 67 -8.84 33.69 -0.49
CA ALA A 67 -8.18 32.80 -1.43
C ALA A 67 -9.00 32.68 -2.73
N ASP A 68 -8.31 32.71 -3.88
CA ASP A 68 -8.95 32.42 -5.18
C ASP A 68 -9.41 30.95 -5.23
N CYS A 69 -8.64 30.04 -4.65
CA CYS A 69 -8.96 28.63 -4.55
C CYS A 69 -8.36 27.99 -3.29
N VAL A 70 -9.15 27.20 -2.59
CA VAL A 70 -8.70 26.38 -1.45
C VAL A 70 -8.39 24.98 -1.93
N ILE A 71 -7.15 24.53 -1.77
CA ILE A 71 -6.76 23.14 -2.02
C ILE A 71 -6.98 22.34 -0.74
N LYS A 72 -7.98 21.45 -0.78
CA LYS A 72 -8.44 20.67 0.36
C LYS A 72 -7.72 19.33 0.45
N ASN A 73 -7.19 19.00 1.62
CA ASN A 73 -6.71 17.64 1.90
C ASN A 73 -7.91 16.65 1.98
N PRO A 74 -7.82 15.43 1.42
CA PRO A 74 -8.91 14.44 1.44
C PRO A 74 -9.47 14.12 2.83
N GLY A 75 -8.66 14.19 3.88
CA GLY A 75 -9.10 13.94 5.26
C GLY A 75 -9.98 15.05 5.87
N VAL A 76 -10.16 16.18 5.20
CA VAL A 76 -11.01 17.29 5.66
C VAL A 76 -12.42 17.11 5.13
N LYS A 77 -13.41 17.04 6.03
CA LYS A 77 -14.84 16.95 5.65
C LYS A 77 -15.39 18.27 5.11
N PHE A 78 -16.27 18.17 4.11
CA PHE A 78 -17.06 19.33 3.65
C PHE A 78 -18.19 19.65 4.61
N GLU A 79 -18.90 18.62 5.08
CA GLU A 79 -20.09 18.79 5.89
C GLU A 79 -19.78 19.51 7.23
N GLY A 80 -20.51 20.57 7.50
CA GLY A 80 -20.35 21.38 8.71
C GLY A 80 -19.05 22.19 8.79
N ASN A 81 -18.24 22.24 7.72
CA ASN A 81 -16.98 22.95 7.70
C ASN A 81 -17.18 24.42 7.31
N LYS A 82 -17.24 25.33 8.31
CA LYS A 82 -17.44 26.76 8.08
C LYS A 82 -16.35 27.40 7.22
N TYR A 83 -15.13 26.89 7.27
CA TYR A 83 -14.02 27.44 6.50
C TYR A 83 -14.15 27.10 5.00
N LEU A 84 -14.50 25.85 4.69
CA LEU A 84 -14.77 25.46 3.30
C LEU A 84 -16.05 26.14 2.77
N ALA A 85 -17.05 26.39 3.62
CA ALA A 85 -18.26 27.11 3.23
C ALA A 85 -17.96 28.59 2.85
N ALA A 86 -16.90 29.18 3.38
CA ALA A 86 -16.48 30.55 3.07
C ALA A 86 -15.59 30.65 1.82
N ALA A 87 -15.07 29.53 1.31
CA ALA A 87 -14.16 29.50 0.17
C ALA A 87 -14.88 29.79 -1.16
N ARG A 88 -14.26 30.61 -2.02
CA ARG A 88 -14.77 30.93 -3.37
C ARG A 88 -14.74 29.74 -4.32
N ALA A 89 -13.66 28.97 -4.24
CA ALA A 89 -13.49 27.73 -4.99
C ALA A 89 -12.74 26.71 -4.14
N ILE A 90 -13.08 25.43 -4.30
CA ILE A 90 -12.42 24.34 -3.58
C ILE A 90 -12.01 23.29 -4.60
N GLU A 91 -10.72 22.93 -4.58
CA GLU A 91 -10.16 21.85 -5.37
C GLU A 91 -9.37 20.88 -4.47
N THR A 92 -8.96 19.77 -5.02
CA THR A 92 -8.00 18.83 -4.42
C THR A 92 -6.81 18.67 -5.36
N ASP A 93 -5.73 18.07 -4.88
CA ASP A 93 -4.60 17.73 -5.75
C ASP A 93 -5.03 16.84 -6.94
N LEU A 94 -5.91 15.87 -6.68
CA LEU A 94 -6.48 15.00 -7.71
C LEU A 94 -7.36 15.77 -8.70
N SER A 95 -8.24 16.65 -8.24
CA SER A 95 -9.13 17.39 -9.14
C SER A 95 -8.36 18.37 -10.03
N ILE A 96 -7.29 19.01 -9.51
CA ILE A 96 -6.38 19.83 -10.31
C ILE A 96 -5.66 18.98 -11.35
N PHE A 97 -5.06 17.85 -10.94
CA PHE A 97 -4.38 16.97 -11.88
C PHE A 97 -5.31 16.52 -13.02
N LEU A 98 -6.48 15.97 -12.67
CA LEU A 98 -7.45 15.45 -13.64
C LEU A 98 -8.06 16.52 -14.55
N ARG A 99 -8.14 17.77 -14.10
CA ARG A 99 -8.68 18.88 -14.89
C ARG A 99 -7.71 19.38 -15.96
N PHE A 100 -6.41 19.34 -15.68
CA PHE A 100 -5.39 19.98 -16.48
C PHE A 100 -4.43 19.01 -17.17
N THR A 101 -4.74 17.71 -17.16
CA THR A 101 -4.02 16.68 -17.91
C THR A 101 -4.99 15.85 -18.78
N ASP A 102 -4.51 15.44 -19.97
CA ASP A 102 -5.26 14.61 -20.91
C ASP A 102 -4.68 13.17 -20.99
N CYS A 103 -3.87 12.78 -20.01
CA CYS A 103 -3.24 11.48 -19.96
C CYS A 103 -4.27 10.35 -19.72
N PRO A 104 -4.06 9.13 -20.26
CA PRO A 104 -4.91 7.98 -19.98
C PRO A 104 -4.85 7.60 -18.50
N ILE A 105 -5.99 7.66 -17.81
CA ILE A 105 -6.08 7.32 -16.39
C ILE A 105 -6.50 5.86 -16.22
N ILE A 106 -5.73 5.12 -15.43
CA ILE A 106 -6.06 3.79 -14.91
C ILE A 106 -6.42 3.97 -13.44
N ALA A 107 -7.72 3.98 -13.14
CA ALA A 107 -8.23 4.30 -11.81
C ALA A 107 -8.59 3.03 -11.04
N VAL A 108 -8.16 2.92 -9.79
CA VAL A 108 -8.44 1.76 -8.93
C VAL A 108 -9.02 2.19 -7.60
N THR A 109 -10.17 1.61 -7.23
CA THR A 109 -10.77 1.73 -5.90
C THR A 109 -11.24 0.36 -5.38
N GLY A 110 -11.81 0.30 -4.18
CA GLY A 110 -12.32 -0.89 -3.52
C GLY A 110 -12.13 -0.84 -2.01
N SER A 111 -12.53 -1.86 -1.27
CA SER A 111 -12.24 -1.98 0.16
C SER A 111 -10.85 -2.58 0.39
N LYS A 112 -10.55 -3.72 -0.22
CA LYS A 112 -9.27 -4.43 -0.10
C LYS A 112 -8.66 -4.69 -1.48
N GLY A 113 -7.33 -4.70 -1.57
CA GLY A 113 -6.60 -5.03 -2.80
C GLY A 113 -6.21 -3.83 -3.68
N LYS A 114 -6.62 -2.61 -3.40
CA LYS A 114 -6.30 -1.39 -4.18
C LYS A 114 -4.79 -1.24 -4.41
N SER A 115 -4.04 -1.09 -3.33
CA SER A 115 -2.59 -0.80 -3.39
C SER A 115 -1.81 -1.91 -4.07
N SER A 116 -2.18 -3.19 -3.85
CA SER A 116 -1.57 -4.32 -4.54
C SER A 116 -1.86 -4.29 -6.04
N THR A 117 -3.10 -3.96 -6.42
CA THR A 117 -3.49 -3.87 -7.82
C THR A 117 -2.77 -2.73 -8.53
N VAL A 118 -2.74 -1.51 -7.96
CA VAL A 118 -2.02 -0.38 -8.59
C VAL A 118 -0.52 -0.60 -8.66
N SER A 119 0.08 -1.23 -7.64
CA SER A 119 1.50 -1.61 -7.65
C SER A 119 1.82 -2.61 -8.75
N ALA A 120 0.98 -3.64 -8.94
CA ALA A 120 1.16 -4.64 -9.98
C ALA A 120 0.97 -4.04 -11.38
N ILE A 121 -0.01 -3.15 -11.58
CA ILE A 121 -0.23 -2.44 -12.85
C ILE A 121 0.97 -1.55 -13.17
N TYR A 122 1.39 -0.70 -12.22
CA TYR A 122 2.52 0.19 -12.40
C TYR A 122 3.81 -0.58 -12.74
N TYR A 123 4.10 -1.63 -11.96
CA TYR A 123 5.22 -2.52 -12.23
C TYR A 123 5.11 -3.14 -13.62
N GLY A 124 3.95 -3.68 -13.96
CA GLY A 124 3.68 -4.33 -15.24
C GLY A 124 3.92 -3.41 -16.44
N LEU A 125 3.35 -2.21 -16.42
CA LEU A 125 3.50 -1.22 -17.48
C LEU A 125 4.94 -0.73 -17.58
N SER A 126 5.61 -0.44 -16.46
CA SER A 126 7.01 -0.01 -16.43
C SER A 126 7.94 -1.09 -17.04
N GLN A 127 7.76 -2.36 -16.68
CA GLN A 127 8.57 -3.47 -17.20
C GLN A 127 8.25 -3.80 -18.67
N ALA A 128 7.06 -3.43 -19.14
CA ALA A 128 6.69 -3.52 -20.55
C ALA A 128 7.26 -2.37 -21.40
N GLY A 129 7.88 -1.37 -20.77
CA GLY A 129 8.53 -0.24 -21.46
C GLY A 129 7.70 1.04 -21.54
N TYR A 130 6.55 1.12 -20.86
CA TYR A 130 5.78 2.35 -20.78
C TYR A 130 6.44 3.35 -19.82
N THR A 131 6.50 4.62 -20.23
CA THR A 131 6.63 5.72 -19.27
C THR A 131 5.31 5.83 -18.54
N THR A 132 5.27 5.56 -17.23
CA THR A 132 4.04 5.53 -16.43
C THR A 132 4.30 6.07 -15.03
N PHE A 133 3.27 6.62 -14.40
CA PHE A 133 3.34 7.15 -13.04
C PHE A 133 2.26 6.53 -12.17
N LEU A 134 2.53 6.52 -10.87
CA LEU A 134 1.64 5.97 -9.85
C LEU A 134 1.39 7.03 -8.78
N GLY A 135 0.14 7.31 -8.47
CA GLY A 135 -0.24 8.32 -7.47
C GLY A 135 -1.59 8.06 -6.79
N GLY A 136 -2.02 9.02 -5.99
CA GLY A 136 -3.29 8.99 -5.27
C GLY A 136 -3.18 8.54 -3.80
N ASN A 137 -4.06 7.69 -3.35
CA ASN A 137 -4.17 7.25 -1.94
C ASN A 137 -3.00 6.37 -1.44
N ILE A 138 -1.91 6.34 -2.16
CA ILE A 138 -0.64 5.68 -1.82
C ILE A 138 0.43 6.68 -1.34
N THR A 139 0.03 7.81 -0.78
CA THR A 139 0.91 8.89 -0.29
C THR A 139 1.74 9.62 -1.35
N VAL A 140 1.42 9.45 -2.64
CA VAL A 140 2.05 10.17 -3.75
C VAL A 140 1.00 11.01 -4.46
N SER A 141 1.08 12.34 -4.29
CA SER A 141 0.19 13.25 -5.01
C SER A 141 0.57 13.28 -6.50
N PRO A 142 -0.40 13.20 -7.43
CA PRO A 142 -0.11 13.29 -8.85
C PRO A 142 0.44 14.65 -9.28
N LEU A 143 0.34 15.69 -8.47
CA LEU A 143 0.98 16.98 -8.71
C LEU A 143 2.51 16.90 -8.72
N THR A 144 3.11 15.84 -8.12
CA THR A 144 4.58 15.64 -8.11
C THR A 144 5.15 15.31 -9.49
N PHE A 145 4.35 14.76 -10.38
CA PHE A 145 4.74 14.41 -11.75
C PHE A 145 3.88 15.09 -12.83
N PHE A 146 3.16 16.13 -12.46
CA PHE A 146 2.23 16.84 -13.34
C PHE A 146 2.88 17.28 -14.67
N ASP A 147 4.07 17.88 -14.61
CA ASP A 147 4.78 18.40 -15.78
C ASP A 147 5.52 17.29 -16.59
N GLN A 148 5.44 16.04 -16.16
CA GLN A 148 6.11 14.90 -16.79
C GLN A 148 5.15 14.01 -17.60
N VAL A 149 3.83 14.26 -17.53
CA VAL A 149 2.83 13.49 -18.23
C VAL A 149 2.42 14.12 -19.57
N SER A 150 2.10 13.27 -20.53
CA SER A 150 1.56 13.66 -21.84
C SER A 150 0.31 12.85 -22.14
N SER A 151 -0.35 13.11 -23.28
CA SER A 151 -1.52 12.35 -23.77
C SER A 151 -1.25 10.85 -23.94
N ASP A 152 0.00 10.43 -24.07
CA ASP A 152 0.41 9.03 -24.28
C ASP A 152 0.94 8.37 -23.00
N THR A 153 0.98 9.10 -21.88
CA THR A 153 1.52 8.62 -20.60
C THR A 153 0.40 8.00 -19.76
N PRO A 154 0.28 6.67 -19.62
CA PRO A 154 -0.69 6.06 -18.73
C PRO A 154 -0.35 6.38 -17.27
N VAL A 155 -1.34 6.90 -16.53
CA VAL A 155 -1.19 7.22 -15.10
C VAL A 155 -2.09 6.32 -14.29
N VAL A 156 -1.50 5.58 -13.34
CA VAL A 156 -2.20 4.69 -12.42
C VAL A 156 -2.53 5.45 -11.14
N ILE A 157 -3.82 5.55 -10.79
CA ILE A 157 -4.26 6.29 -9.60
C ILE A 157 -5.07 5.40 -8.67
N GLU A 158 -4.61 5.28 -7.42
CA GLU A 158 -5.40 4.71 -6.35
C GLU A 158 -6.36 5.76 -5.77
N PHE A 159 -7.64 5.43 -5.68
CA PHE A 159 -8.65 6.28 -5.07
C PHE A 159 -9.22 5.68 -3.79
N SER A 160 -9.23 6.47 -2.71
CA SER A 160 -10.11 6.22 -1.57
C SER A 160 -11.55 6.62 -1.90
N SER A 161 -12.52 6.16 -1.10
CA SER A 161 -13.91 6.61 -1.22
C SER A 161 -14.06 8.12 -0.98
N TRP A 162 -13.28 8.69 -0.06
CA TRP A 162 -13.30 10.12 0.24
C TRP A 162 -12.79 10.98 -0.94
N GLN A 163 -11.69 10.54 -1.57
CA GLN A 163 -11.18 11.23 -2.76
C GLN A 163 -12.17 11.18 -3.91
N LEU A 164 -12.87 10.06 -4.11
CA LEU A 164 -13.95 9.98 -5.11
C LEU A 164 -15.13 10.88 -4.74
N ALA A 165 -15.53 10.94 -3.46
CA ALA A 165 -16.56 11.86 -2.98
C ALA A 165 -16.21 13.32 -3.28
N ASP A 166 -14.94 13.71 -3.12
CA ASP A 166 -14.45 15.06 -3.42
C ASP A 166 -14.54 15.41 -4.93
N LEU A 167 -14.60 14.41 -5.81
CA LEU A 167 -14.75 14.58 -7.26
C LEU A 167 -16.21 14.57 -7.73
N ARG A 168 -17.18 14.33 -6.83
CA ARG A 168 -18.60 14.25 -7.17
C ARG A 168 -19.08 15.50 -7.89
N GLY A 169 -19.68 15.32 -9.06
CA GLY A 169 -20.28 16.38 -9.87
C GLY A 169 -19.28 17.31 -10.56
N ARG A 170 -17.98 17.06 -10.48
CA ARG A 170 -16.94 17.90 -11.12
C ARG A 170 -16.72 17.55 -12.60
N GLY A 171 -17.10 16.35 -13.05
CA GLY A 171 -16.94 15.88 -14.43
C GLY A 171 -15.48 15.80 -14.92
N VAL A 172 -14.53 15.66 -13.98
CA VAL A 172 -13.07 15.63 -14.28
C VAL A 172 -12.49 14.22 -14.30
N LEU A 173 -13.13 13.24 -13.65
CA LEU A 173 -12.65 11.86 -13.58
C LEU A 173 -13.24 11.05 -14.74
N ARG A 174 -12.47 10.85 -15.80
CA ARG A 174 -12.84 10.03 -16.99
C ARG A 174 -11.76 8.98 -17.24
N PRO A 175 -11.69 7.94 -16.40
CA PRO A 175 -10.65 6.94 -16.55
C PRO A 175 -10.87 6.10 -17.81
N HIS A 176 -9.79 5.87 -18.57
CA HIS A 176 -9.81 4.91 -19.67
C HIS A 176 -10.05 3.49 -19.16
N ILE A 177 -9.49 3.14 -17.99
CA ILE A 177 -9.74 1.87 -17.31
C ILE A 177 -10.09 2.15 -15.85
N ALA A 178 -11.26 1.69 -15.39
CA ALA A 178 -11.68 1.76 -14.00
C ALA A 178 -11.74 0.36 -13.38
N ILE A 179 -11.21 0.20 -12.17
CA ILE A 179 -11.22 -1.07 -11.44
C ILE A 179 -11.85 -0.85 -10.07
N ILE A 180 -12.87 -1.66 -9.74
CA ILE A 180 -13.31 -1.80 -8.36
C ILE A 180 -12.85 -3.17 -7.87
N THR A 181 -11.89 -3.18 -6.94
CA THR A 181 -11.42 -4.38 -6.26
C THR A 181 -12.45 -4.85 -5.23
N LYS A 182 -12.12 -5.87 -4.42
CA LYS A 182 -13.05 -6.48 -3.47
C LYS A 182 -13.76 -5.45 -2.59
N ILE A 183 -15.09 -5.53 -2.54
CA ILE A 183 -15.95 -4.73 -1.64
C ILE A 183 -16.30 -5.58 -0.41
N VAL A 184 -15.94 -5.05 0.75
CA VAL A 184 -16.28 -5.61 2.07
C VAL A 184 -16.60 -4.46 3.04
N PRO A 185 -17.28 -4.70 4.16
CA PRO A 185 -17.52 -3.67 5.18
C PRO A 185 -16.21 -3.01 5.63
N ASP A 186 -16.18 -1.68 5.51
CA ASP A 186 -15.07 -0.83 5.94
C ASP A 186 -15.61 0.59 6.18
N HIS A 187 -14.95 1.39 7.02
CA HIS A 187 -15.34 2.79 7.31
C HIS A 187 -16.80 3.00 7.73
N GLN A 188 -17.45 1.99 8.36
CA GLN A 188 -18.86 2.09 8.74
C GLN A 188 -19.14 3.15 9.82
N ASN A 189 -18.14 3.49 10.63
CA ASN A 189 -18.17 4.61 11.57
C ASN A 189 -18.28 5.99 10.88
N TRP A 190 -17.91 6.07 9.59
CA TRP A 190 -18.03 7.28 8.78
C TRP A 190 -19.30 7.29 7.93
N TYR A 191 -19.59 6.17 7.27
CA TYR A 191 -20.66 6.06 6.28
C TYR A 191 -21.99 5.57 6.87
N GLY A 192 -21.99 4.92 8.03
CA GLY A 192 -23.16 4.36 8.68
C GLY A 192 -23.71 3.09 8.02
N ASN A 193 -23.55 2.92 6.69
CA ASN A 193 -24.02 1.75 5.94
C ASN A 193 -23.21 1.51 4.67
N MET A 194 -23.36 0.31 4.09
CA MET A 194 -22.65 -0.11 2.89
C MET A 194 -23.08 0.65 1.63
N GLU A 195 -24.34 1.01 1.50
CA GLU A 195 -24.85 1.74 0.33
C GLU A 195 -24.19 3.11 0.18
N SER A 196 -24.10 3.87 1.28
CA SER A 196 -23.43 5.17 1.30
C SER A 196 -21.92 5.03 0.98
N TYR A 197 -21.27 4.00 1.53
CA TYR A 197 -19.86 3.71 1.28
C TYR A 197 -19.58 3.36 -0.19
N VAL A 198 -20.42 2.50 -0.77
CA VAL A 198 -20.28 2.05 -2.16
C VAL A 198 -20.70 3.14 -3.14
N ALA A 199 -21.65 4.02 -2.78
CA ALA A 199 -22.08 5.14 -3.61
C ALA A 199 -20.92 6.08 -3.98
N ASP A 200 -19.96 6.31 -3.07
CA ASP A 200 -18.77 7.09 -3.39
C ASP A 200 -17.82 6.33 -4.32
N LYS A 201 -17.65 5.02 -4.13
CA LYS A 201 -16.77 4.21 -5.00
C LYS A 201 -17.28 4.10 -6.43
N ARG A 202 -18.59 4.11 -6.64
CA ARG A 202 -19.24 4.07 -7.96
C ARG A 202 -18.94 5.31 -8.81
N LEU A 203 -18.49 6.41 -8.19
CA LEU A 203 -18.07 7.61 -8.92
C LEU A 203 -16.88 7.35 -9.85
N ILE A 204 -16.10 6.28 -9.62
CA ILE A 204 -14.95 5.95 -10.45
C ILE A 204 -15.29 5.68 -11.93
N TYR A 205 -16.49 5.19 -12.21
CA TYR A 205 -16.95 4.90 -13.57
C TYR A 205 -18.09 5.82 -14.04
N ALA A 206 -18.51 6.80 -13.23
CA ALA A 206 -19.70 7.60 -13.49
C ALA A 206 -19.66 8.35 -14.82
N ASP A 207 -18.48 8.85 -15.20
CA ASP A 207 -18.28 9.66 -16.41
C ASP A 207 -17.62 8.86 -17.56
N GLN A 208 -17.49 7.53 -17.43
CA GLN A 208 -16.99 6.66 -18.51
C GLN A 208 -17.95 6.56 -19.69
N THR A 209 -17.42 6.25 -20.85
CA THR A 209 -18.10 6.10 -22.13
C THR A 209 -17.92 4.70 -22.71
N LYS A 210 -18.52 4.41 -23.87
CA LYS A 210 -18.37 3.11 -24.57
C LYS A 210 -16.94 2.80 -25.03
N GLY A 211 -16.06 3.80 -25.10
CA GLY A 211 -14.65 3.63 -25.47
C GLY A 211 -13.76 3.25 -24.28
N ASP A 212 -14.33 3.20 -23.08
CA ASP A 212 -13.61 2.93 -21.84
C ASP A 212 -13.88 1.52 -21.34
N TYR A 213 -13.12 1.09 -20.32
CA TYR A 213 -13.22 -0.24 -19.73
C TYR A 213 -13.47 -0.17 -18.22
N SER A 214 -14.35 -1.03 -17.72
CA SER A 214 -14.58 -1.24 -16.29
C SER A 214 -14.32 -2.69 -15.90
N ILE A 215 -13.55 -2.91 -14.83
CA ILE A 215 -13.18 -4.23 -14.33
C ILE A 215 -13.77 -4.43 -12.94
N PHE A 216 -14.66 -5.42 -12.79
CA PHE A 216 -15.40 -5.68 -11.54
C PHE A 216 -15.32 -7.14 -11.11
N ASP A 217 -15.49 -7.41 -9.80
CA ASP A 217 -15.63 -8.77 -9.26
C ASP A 217 -16.89 -9.47 -9.84
N SER A 218 -16.89 -10.79 -9.83
CA SER A 218 -18.04 -11.63 -10.20
C SER A 218 -18.98 -11.87 -9.00
N ASP A 219 -19.18 -10.85 -8.16
CA ASP A 219 -20.11 -10.86 -7.02
C ASP A 219 -21.29 -9.91 -7.23
N ASP A 220 -22.23 -9.88 -6.28
CA ASP A 220 -23.46 -9.07 -6.35
C ASP A 220 -23.16 -7.58 -6.55
N TRP A 221 -22.11 -7.05 -5.89
CA TRP A 221 -21.70 -5.66 -6.10
C TRP A 221 -21.20 -5.43 -7.52
N GLY A 222 -20.38 -6.33 -8.03
CA GLY A 222 -19.89 -6.23 -9.41
C GLY A 222 -21.03 -6.37 -10.42
N ASP A 223 -22.04 -7.22 -10.21
CA ASP A 223 -23.21 -7.32 -11.07
C ASP A 223 -23.98 -6.00 -11.14
N ARG A 224 -24.14 -5.34 -9.98
CA ARG A 224 -24.73 -4.02 -9.90
C ARG A 224 -23.91 -2.97 -10.68
N PHE A 225 -22.60 -2.90 -10.47
CA PHE A 225 -21.73 -1.95 -11.16
C PHE A 225 -21.75 -2.14 -12.67
N ALA A 226 -21.77 -3.40 -13.11
CA ALA A 226 -21.85 -3.74 -14.53
C ALA A 226 -23.15 -3.28 -15.18
N SER A 227 -24.26 -3.23 -14.45
CA SER A 227 -25.55 -2.75 -14.96
C SER A 227 -25.63 -1.22 -15.05
N GLU A 228 -24.74 -0.50 -14.39
CA GLU A 228 -24.78 0.97 -14.26
C GLU A 228 -23.80 1.68 -15.18
N THR A 229 -22.62 1.08 -15.45
CA THR A 229 -21.58 1.70 -16.28
C THR A 229 -21.97 1.71 -17.76
N LYS A 230 -21.46 2.71 -18.49
CA LYS A 230 -21.53 2.77 -19.97
C LYS A 230 -20.32 2.13 -20.64
N ALA A 231 -19.27 1.85 -19.90
CA ALA A 231 -18.02 1.29 -20.39
C ALA A 231 -18.17 -0.19 -20.78
N THR A 232 -17.20 -0.69 -21.53
CA THR A 232 -17.06 -2.15 -21.76
C THR A 232 -16.67 -2.83 -20.47
N VAL A 233 -17.47 -3.81 -20.01
CA VAL A 233 -17.28 -4.50 -18.74
C VAL A 233 -16.46 -5.75 -18.90
N LEU A 234 -15.38 -5.88 -18.10
CA LEU A 234 -14.69 -7.14 -17.86
C LEU A 234 -14.94 -7.58 -16.42
N ARG A 235 -14.96 -8.91 -16.22
CA ARG A 235 -15.18 -9.51 -14.91
C ARG A 235 -13.92 -10.27 -14.48
N TYR A 236 -13.61 -10.23 -13.19
CA TYR A 236 -12.62 -11.12 -12.56
C TYR A 236 -13.29 -12.03 -11.52
N GLY A 237 -12.54 -12.97 -10.96
CA GLY A 237 -13.09 -13.95 -10.01
C GLY A 237 -13.67 -15.18 -10.70
N THR A 238 -14.79 -15.72 -10.18
CA THR A 238 -15.36 -17.00 -10.62
C THR A 238 -15.92 -17.00 -12.03
N LYS A 239 -16.32 -15.83 -12.55
CA LYS A 239 -16.88 -15.64 -13.91
C LYS A 239 -15.99 -14.66 -14.69
N ALA A 240 -14.67 -14.81 -14.62
CA ALA A 240 -13.76 -13.95 -15.35
C ALA A 240 -14.03 -14.01 -16.85
N THR A 241 -14.15 -12.83 -17.48
CA THR A 241 -14.38 -12.72 -18.94
C THR A 241 -13.09 -12.87 -19.73
N TRP A 242 -11.97 -12.57 -19.11
CA TRP A 242 -10.62 -12.81 -19.60
C TRP A 242 -9.69 -13.15 -18.44
N SER A 243 -8.77 -14.07 -18.67
CA SER A 243 -7.72 -14.41 -17.72
C SER A 243 -6.59 -15.16 -18.40
N ILE A 244 -5.38 -15.10 -17.81
CA ILE A 244 -4.24 -15.93 -18.22
C ILE A 244 -3.72 -16.74 -17.02
N GLU A 245 -3.10 -17.89 -17.30
CA GLU A 245 -2.41 -18.65 -16.27
C GLU A 245 -1.06 -18.00 -15.93
N LEU A 246 -1.01 -17.29 -14.82
CA LEU A 246 0.18 -16.57 -14.38
C LEU A 246 1.30 -17.50 -13.86
N GLY A 247 1.01 -18.76 -13.56
CA GLY A 247 1.97 -19.67 -12.94
C GLY A 247 2.34 -19.25 -11.51
N ASP A 248 3.57 -19.52 -11.09
CA ASP A 248 4.05 -19.17 -9.75
C ASP A 248 4.40 -17.68 -9.66
N LEU A 249 3.80 -17.00 -8.69
CA LEU A 249 4.10 -15.61 -8.37
C LEU A 249 5.08 -15.52 -7.19
N LEU A 250 5.89 -14.47 -7.15
CA LEU A 250 6.73 -14.17 -5.98
C LEU A 250 5.88 -13.78 -4.76
N VAL A 251 4.75 -13.11 -4.99
CA VAL A 251 3.84 -12.67 -3.93
C VAL A 251 2.93 -13.81 -3.47
N PRO A 252 2.80 -14.08 -2.16
CA PRO A 252 1.98 -15.16 -1.64
C PRO A 252 0.49 -14.81 -1.56
N GLY A 253 -0.37 -15.83 -1.54
CA GLY A 253 -1.79 -15.73 -1.24
C GLY A 253 -2.72 -15.56 -2.45
N VAL A 254 -3.91 -16.14 -2.32
CA VAL A 254 -4.94 -16.17 -3.38
C VAL A 254 -5.39 -14.76 -3.77
N HIS A 255 -5.55 -13.86 -2.78
CA HIS A 255 -5.95 -12.49 -3.03
C HIS A 255 -4.88 -11.69 -3.80
N MET A 256 -3.59 -11.98 -3.59
CA MET A 256 -2.50 -11.36 -4.36
C MET A 256 -2.51 -11.85 -5.81
N ARG A 257 -2.81 -13.14 -6.03
CA ARG A 257 -3.03 -13.68 -7.38
C ARG A 257 -4.20 -12.97 -8.08
N THR A 258 -5.31 -12.72 -7.38
CA THR A 258 -6.43 -11.95 -7.93
C THR A 258 -6.01 -10.52 -8.32
N ASN A 259 -5.24 -9.84 -7.47
CA ASN A 259 -4.73 -8.50 -7.76
C ASN A 259 -3.78 -8.49 -8.98
N ALA A 260 -2.90 -9.51 -9.08
CA ALA A 260 -2.02 -9.69 -10.23
C ALA A 260 -2.82 -10.00 -11.51
N GLN A 261 -3.92 -10.77 -11.41
CA GLN A 261 -4.81 -11.03 -12.55
C GLN A 261 -5.51 -9.75 -13.02
N ASN A 262 -5.94 -8.86 -12.10
CA ASN A 262 -6.47 -7.55 -12.48
C ASN A 262 -5.42 -6.69 -13.20
N ALA A 263 -4.17 -6.74 -12.75
CA ALA A 263 -3.07 -6.07 -13.45
C ALA A 263 -2.82 -6.68 -14.84
N ALA A 264 -2.85 -8.01 -14.96
CA ALA A 264 -2.75 -8.70 -16.25
C ALA A 264 -3.85 -8.26 -17.22
N THR A 265 -5.10 -8.12 -16.74
CA THR A 265 -6.22 -7.63 -17.54
C THR A 265 -5.96 -6.21 -18.06
N VAL A 266 -5.43 -5.31 -17.22
CA VAL A 266 -5.05 -3.96 -17.67
C VAL A 266 -3.94 -4.01 -18.72
N MET A 267 -2.90 -4.80 -18.50
CA MET A 267 -1.79 -4.95 -19.44
C MET A 267 -2.26 -5.50 -20.79
N HIS A 268 -3.20 -6.45 -20.79
CA HIS A 268 -3.83 -6.97 -21.98
C HIS A 268 -4.62 -5.88 -22.74
N LEU A 269 -5.44 -5.09 -22.04
CA LEU A 269 -6.16 -3.97 -22.62
C LEU A 269 -5.23 -2.89 -23.19
N MET A 270 -4.04 -2.76 -22.64
CA MET A 270 -2.96 -1.88 -23.15
C MET A 270 -2.18 -2.51 -24.33
N GLY A 271 -2.58 -3.70 -24.80
CA GLY A 271 -1.99 -4.36 -25.97
C GLY A 271 -0.67 -5.10 -25.73
N ILE A 272 -0.34 -5.39 -24.48
CA ILE A 272 0.85 -6.17 -24.13
C ILE A 272 0.56 -7.66 -24.40
N PRO A 273 1.44 -8.40 -25.11
CA PRO A 273 1.24 -9.84 -25.37
C PRO A 273 1.18 -10.67 -24.09
N ASP A 274 0.29 -11.68 -24.08
CA ASP A 274 -0.01 -12.51 -22.90
C ASP A 274 1.26 -13.19 -22.31
N ASP A 275 2.15 -13.71 -23.15
CA ASP A 275 3.42 -14.30 -22.69
C ASP A 275 4.31 -13.28 -21.98
N ARG A 276 4.34 -12.05 -22.48
CA ARG A 276 5.09 -10.96 -21.84
C ARG A 276 4.47 -10.52 -20.54
N ILE A 277 3.12 -10.45 -20.45
CA ILE A 277 2.39 -10.19 -19.21
C ILE A 277 2.77 -11.22 -18.15
N LYS A 278 2.71 -12.50 -18.50
CA LYS A 278 3.07 -13.61 -17.61
C LYS A 278 4.50 -13.47 -17.10
N GLU A 279 5.48 -13.30 -17.98
CA GLU A 279 6.90 -13.15 -17.62
C GLU A 279 7.11 -12.00 -16.63
N ILE A 280 6.49 -10.85 -16.89
CA ILE A 280 6.63 -9.66 -16.05
C ILE A 280 6.00 -9.88 -14.68
N LEU A 281 4.74 -10.32 -14.61
CA LEU A 281 4.01 -10.44 -13.35
C LEU A 281 4.56 -11.57 -12.45
N GLN A 282 5.16 -12.61 -13.01
CA GLN A 282 5.90 -13.61 -12.22
C GLN A 282 7.07 -13.02 -11.44
N ARG A 283 7.61 -11.89 -11.89
CA ARG A 283 8.71 -11.16 -11.24
C ARG A 283 8.26 -9.98 -10.39
N TRP A 284 6.94 -9.73 -10.31
CA TRP A 284 6.43 -8.65 -9.47
C TRP A 284 6.72 -8.94 -7.99
N PRO A 285 7.50 -8.08 -7.29
CA PRO A 285 7.96 -8.35 -5.92
C PRO A 285 6.89 -8.08 -4.85
N GLY A 286 5.73 -7.52 -5.22
CA GLY A 286 4.71 -7.08 -4.28
C GLY A 286 4.81 -5.59 -3.94
N ILE A 287 4.23 -5.22 -2.82
CA ILE A 287 4.28 -3.86 -2.27
C ILE A 287 5.44 -3.79 -1.27
N ASP A 288 6.14 -2.67 -1.25
CA ASP A 288 7.21 -2.43 -0.29
C ASP A 288 6.73 -2.65 1.15
N HIS A 289 7.51 -3.42 1.89
CA HIS A 289 7.30 -3.76 3.30
C HIS A 289 5.99 -4.52 3.64
N ARG A 290 5.31 -5.12 2.63
CA ARG A 290 4.10 -5.96 2.81
C ARG A 290 4.24 -7.29 2.09
N LEU A 291 4.71 -8.31 2.78
CA LEU A 291 5.08 -9.61 2.22
C LEU A 291 5.88 -9.46 0.92
N GLN A 292 6.74 -8.44 0.89
CA GLN A 292 7.57 -8.08 -0.25
C GLN A 292 8.68 -9.10 -0.43
N TYR A 293 8.73 -9.78 -1.58
CA TYR A 293 9.90 -10.53 -1.97
C TYR A 293 11.04 -9.58 -2.36
N PHE A 294 12.26 -9.79 -1.80
CA PHE A 294 13.36 -8.87 -2.12
C PHE A 294 14.72 -9.54 -2.29
N HIS A 295 14.88 -10.81 -1.89
CA HIS A 295 16.16 -11.51 -1.98
C HIS A 295 15.99 -13.02 -1.96
N SER A 296 16.93 -13.73 -2.59
CA SER A 296 17.09 -15.18 -2.42
C SER A 296 18.56 -15.53 -2.24
N TRP A 297 18.81 -16.55 -1.45
CA TRP A 297 20.14 -17.09 -1.20
C TRP A 297 20.12 -18.61 -1.33
N LYS A 298 21.17 -19.16 -1.91
CA LYS A 298 21.34 -20.61 -2.00
C LYS A 298 22.33 -21.08 -0.96
N SER A 299 21.86 -21.90 -0.01
CA SER A 299 22.73 -22.44 1.04
C SER A 299 23.77 -23.40 0.46
N PRO A 300 24.88 -23.66 1.22
CA PRO A 300 25.88 -24.69 0.83
C PRO A 300 25.25 -26.07 0.62
N ALA A 301 24.20 -26.40 1.37
CA ALA A 301 23.46 -27.66 1.25
C ALA A 301 22.48 -27.70 0.06
N GLY A 302 22.35 -26.62 -0.72
CA GLY A 302 21.53 -26.55 -1.92
C GLY A 302 20.10 -26.06 -1.71
N THR A 303 19.70 -25.70 -0.48
CA THR A 303 18.39 -25.07 -0.19
C THR A 303 18.35 -23.65 -0.70
N THR A 304 17.32 -23.28 -1.46
CA THR A 304 17.07 -21.88 -1.84
C THR A 304 16.19 -21.22 -0.77
N VAL A 305 16.74 -20.23 -0.07
CA VAL A 305 15.98 -19.42 0.90
C VAL A 305 15.47 -18.17 0.22
N LYS A 306 14.15 -17.95 0.27
CA LYS A 306 13.48 -16.74 -0.22
C LYS A 306 13.14 -15.82 0.95
N PHE A 307 13.60 -14.57 0.91
CA PHE A 307 13.40 -13.59 1.97
C PHE A 307 12.26 -12.63 1.64
N TYR A 308 11.36 -12.47 2.61
CA TYR A 308 10.20 -11.59 2.53
C TYR A 308 10.22 -10.55 3.64
N ASN A 309 9.89 -9.31 3.25
CA ASN A 309 9.78 -8.16 4.16
C ASN A 309 8.32 -7.81 4.37
N ASP A 310 7.83 -8.00 5.58
CA ASP A 310 6.48 -7.64 6.02
C ASP A 310 6.52 -6.67 7.21
N SER A 311 7.50 -5.77 7.19
CA SER A 311 7.75 -4.84 8.29
C SER A 311 6.55 -3.92 8.60
N CYS A 312 5.63 -3.71 7.66
CA CYS A 312 4.37 -3.00 7.90
C CYS A 312 3.33 -3.83 8.68
N ALA A 313 3.58 -5.09 9.00
CA ALA A 313 2.77 -5.89 9.92
C ALA A 313 3.00 -5.43 11.37
N THR A 314 2.34 -4.36 11.77
CA THR A 314 2.47 -3.76 13.10
C THR A 314 1.41 -4.22 14.09
N VAL A 315 0.62 -5.23 13.73
CA VAL A 315 -0.42 -5.83 14.56
C VAL A 315 -0.31 -7.36 14.55
N PRO A 316 -0.62 -8.05 15.66
CA PRO A 316 -0.46 -9.50 15.81
C PRO A 316 -1.23 -10.32 14.75
N GLU A 317 -2.41 -9.85 14.35
CA GLU A 317 -3.24 -10.50 13.31
C GLU A 317 -2.52 -10.52 11.96
N ALA A 318 -1.77 -9.47 11.64
CA ALA A 318 -1.02 -9.40 10.38
C ALA A 318 0.11 -10.42 10.36
N ALA A 319 0.87 -10.56 11.47
CA ALA A 319 1.92 -11.56 11.59
C ALA A 319 1.35 -13.00 11.55
N ALA A 320 0.22 -13.24 12.21
CA ALA A 320 -0.49 -14.51 12.13
C ALA A 320 -0.88 -14.82 10.67
N ALA A 321 -1.48 -13.87 9.96
CA ALA A 321 -1.85 -14.02 8.55
C ALA A 321 -0.64 -14.26 7.64
N ALA A 322 0.49 -13.61 7.92
CA ALA A 322 1.73 -13.77 7.14
C ALA A 322 2.24 -15.21 7.17
N THR A 323 2.11 -15.93 8.31
CA THR A 323 2.52 -17.33 8.40
C THR A 323 1.71 -18.25 7.51
N GLN A 324 0.46 -17.89 7.22
CA GLN A 324 -0.49 -18.70 6.44
C GLN A 324 -0.47 -18.36 4.95
N ALA A 325 0.04 -17.18 4.59
CA ALA A 325 -0.05 -16.65 3.23
C ALA A 325 0.64 -17.51 2.16
N PHE A 326 1.65 -18.28 2.56
CA PHE A 326 2.50 -19.04 1.63
C PHE A 326 1.98 -20.45 1.28
N GLY A 327 0.95 -20.94 1.96
CA GLY A 327 0.42 -22.29 1.75
C GLY A 327 1.41 -23.41 2.13
N LYS A 328 2.51 -23.09 2.82
CA LYS A 328 3.57 -24.01 3.28
C LYS A 328 4.24 -23.48 4.54
N PRO A 329 4.93 -24.34 5.32
CA PRO A 329 5.67 -23.89 6.51
C PRO A 329 6.71 -22.82 6.19
N VAL A 330 6.76 -21.77 7.02
CA VAL A 330 7.72 -20.67 6.92
C VAL A 330 8.62 -20.59 8.15
N VAL A 331 9.80 -20.02 7.99
CA VAL A 331 10.61 -19.51 9.11
C VAL A 331 10.11 -18.10 9.39
N LEU A 332 9.63 -17.86 10.61
CA LEU A 332 9.05 -16.59 11.04
C LEU A 332 10.06 -15.83 11.89
N MET A 333 10.37 -14.60 11.48
CA MET A 333 11.00 -13.59 12.32
C MET A 333 9.94 -12.62 12.81
N THR A 334 9.76 -12.51 14.14
CA THR A 334 8.67 -11.74 14.77
C THR A 334 9.11 -11.09 16.07
N GLY A 335 8.24 -10.30 16.71
CA GLY A 335 8.51 -9.62 17.98
C GLY A 335 8.89 -8.14 17.82
N GLY A 336 9.24 -7.53 18.96
CA GLY A 336 9.53 -6.10 19.10
C GLY A 336 8.70 -5.44 20.19
N THR A 337 8.43 -4.13 20.05
CA THR A 337 7.72 -3.32 21.06
C THR A 337 6.22 -3.34 20.86
N GLU A 338 5.46 -3.59 21.93
CA GLU A 338 3.99 -3.55 21.89
C GLU A 338 3.42 -2.12 21.82
N LYS A 339 2.14 -2.03 21.45
CA LYS A 339 1.33 -0.79 21.51
C LYS A 339 -0.03 -1.00 22.18
N GLY A 340 -0.08 -1.92 23.18
CA GLY A 340 -1.30 -2.23 23.92
C GLY A 340 -2.30 -3.10 23.15
N LEU A 341 -1.87 -3.85 22.14
CA LEU A 341 -2.72 -4.79 21.41
C LEU A 341 -2.67 -6.19 22.02
N GLU A 342 -3.77 -6.91 21.86
CA GLU A 342 -3.89 -8.31 22.24
C GLU A 342 -3.00 -9.19 21.33
N LEU A 343 -2.10 -9.98 21.92
CA LEU A 343 -1.24 -10.92 21.17
C LEU A 343 -1.95 -12.24 20.84
N THR A 344 -3.16 -12.44 21.33
CA THR A 344 -3.94 -13.69 21.21
C THR A 344 -3.97 -14.29 19.80
N PRO A 345 -4.18 -13.52 18.70
CA PRO A 345 -4.20 -14.08 17.34
C PRO A 345 -2.86 -14.73 16.96
N LEU A 346 -1.74 -14.07 17.25
CA LEU A 346 -0.41 -14.60 16.98
C LEU A 346 -0.08 -15.79 17.88
N ILE A 347 -0.32 -15.67 19.19
CA ILE A 347 -0.11 -16.75 20.17
C ILE A 347 -0.88 -17.99 19.72
N LYS A 348 -2.18 -17.87 19.41
CA LYS A 348 -3.00 -19.01 18.95
C LYS A 348 -2.41 -19.66 17.72
N THR A 349 -1.99 -18.88 16.73
CA THR A 349 -1.38 -19.42 15.49
C THR A 349 -0.11 -20.19 15.76
N LEU A 350 0.71 -19.76 16.71
CA LEU A 350 2.00 -20.39 17.02
C LEU A 350 1.90 -21.57 17.99
N THR A 351 0.93 -21.57 18.93
CA THR A 351 0.86 -22.54 20.03
C THR A 351 -0.20 -23.62 19.85
N THR A 352 -1.34 -23.26 19.26
CA THR A 352 -2.51 -24.16 19.09
C THR A 352 -3.06 -24.06 17.68
N PRO A 353 -2.28 -24.44 16.66
CA PRO A 353 -2.78 -24.47 15.30
C PRO A 353 -3.92 -25.47 15.19
N ASP A 354 -5.04 -25.06 14.59
CA ASP A 354 -6.13 -25.96 14.22
C ASP A 354 -5.74 -26.81 12.99
N ALA A 355 -6.62 -27.73 12.59
CA ALA A 355 -6.32 -28.69 11.52
C ALA A 355 -6.00 -28.00 10.16
N ASP A 356 -6.53 -26.80 9.94
CA ASP A 356 -6.35 -26.04 8.71
C ASP A 356 -5.20 -25.04 8.79
N THR A 357 -4.56 -24.89 9.97
CA THR A 357 -3.47 -23.93 10.19
C THR A 357 -2.12 -24.54 9.81
N ILE A 358 -1.40 -23.86 8.92
CA ILE A 358 -0.04 -24.28 8.54
C ILE A 358 0.92 -23.99 9.69
N LYS A 359 1.56 -25.04 10.22
CA LYS A 359 2.52 -24.92 11.31
C LYS A 359 3.77 -24.18 10.86
N VAL A 360 4.21 -23.19 11.66
CA VAL A 360 5.48 -22.49 11.45
C VAL A 360 6.64 -23.46 11.63
N LYS A 361 7.64 -23.39 10.73
CA LYS A 361 8.80 -24.29 10.75
C LYS A 361 9.77 -23.95 11.89
N ASP A 362 10.10 -22.66 12.01
CA ASP A 362 11.03 -22.12 12.99
C ASP A 362 10.64 -20.69 13.36
N ILE A 363 10.93 -20.25 14.57
CA ILE A 363 10.59 -18.91 15.10
C ILE A 363 11.85 -18.24 15.59
N TYR A 364 12.11 -17.02 15.10
CA TYR A 364 13.19 -16.14 15.53
C TYR A 364 12.62 -14.87 16.13
N LEU A 365 12.99 -14.56 17.38
CA LEU A 365 12.39 -13.47 18.15
C LEU A 365 13.32 -12.26 18.25
N LEU A 366 12.81 -11.07 17.90
CA LEU A 366 13.44 -9.80 18.27
C LEU A 366 13.04 -9.39 19.69
N GLU A 367 13.97 -8.80 20.45
CA GLU A 367 13.69 -8.23 21.76
C GLU A 367 12.63 -7.14 21.73
N GLY A 368 11.91 -6.98 22.83
CA GLY A 368 10.94 -5.93 23.06
C GLY A 368 9.74 -6.38 23.89
N THR A 369 8.95 -5.42 24.34
CA THR A 369 7.86 -5.67 25.29
C THR A 369 6.73 -6.56 24.74
N ALA A 370 6.55 -6.67 23.42
CA ALA A 370 5.65 -7.66 22.84
C ALA A 370 6.25 -9.07 22.95
N THR A 371 7.56 -9.19 22.77
CA THR A 371 8.27 -10.47 22.88
C THR A 371 8.29 -10.97 24.32
N ASP A 372 8.45 -10.07 25.31
CA ASP A 372 8.37 -10.40 26.73
C ASP A 372 7.04 -11.05 27.15
N LYS A 373 5.96 -10.68 26.44
CA LYS A 373 4.63 -11.28 26.63
C LYS A 373 4.42 -12.55 25.81
N LEU A 374 5.08 -12.67 24.66
CA LEU A 374 4.95 -13.83 23.78
C LEU A 374 5.71 -15.06 24.31
N VAL A 375 6.92 -14.85 24.82
CA VAL A 375 7.81 -15.92 25.30
C VAL A 375 7.15 -16.84 26.34
N PRO A 376 6.52 -16.34 27.43
CA PRO A 376 5.87 -17.19 28.42
C PRO A 376 4.78 -18.10 27.83
N GLU A 377 4.06 -17.64 26.82
CA GLU A 377 3.01 -18.44 26.16
C GLU A 377 3.61 -19.51 25.24
N LEU A 378 4.72 -19.21 24.56
CA LEU A 378 5.45 -20.20 23.76
C LEU A 378 6.05 -21.28 24.66
N ASP A 379 6.69 -20.89 25.77
CA ASP A 379 7.26 -21.83 26.75
C ASP A 379 6.19 -22.74 27.35
N LYS A 380 5.05 -22.19 27.77
CA LYS A 380 3.91 -22.94 28.31
C LYS A 380 3.37 -23.96 27.30
N ALA A 381 3.39 -23.62 26.01
CA ALA A 381 2.94 -24.52 24.95
C ALA A 381 4.04 -25.48 24.44
N GLY A 382 5.27 -25.38 24.96
CA GLY A 382 6.40 -26.18 24.52
C GLY A 382 6.87 -25.89 23.09
N VAL A 383 6.57 -24.68 22.57
CA VAL A 383 6.99 -24.23 21.25
C VAL A 383 8.43 -23.74 21.29
N LYS A 384 9.29 -24.30 20.44
CA LYS A 384 10.70 -23.90 20.36
C LYS A 384 10.85 -22.60 19.55
N TYR A 385 11.77 -21.76 19.96
CA TYR A 385 12.14 -20.52 19.28
C TYR A 385 13.63 -20.23 19.48
N HIS A 386 14.17 -19.30 18.69
CA HIS A 386 15.52 -18.76 18.80
C HIS A 386 15.47 -17.31 19.31
N GLY A 387 16.38 -16.94 20.18
CA GLY A 387 16.45 -15.62 20.79
C GLY A 387 15.76 -15.55 22.16
N PRO A 388 15.27 -14.35 22.59
CA PRO A 388 15.21 -13.06 21.85
C PRO A 388 16.58 -12.45 21.51
N PHE A 389 16.65 -11.77 20.36
CA PHE A 389 17.87 -11.11 19.86
C PHE A 389 17.75 -9.59 19.94
N GLY A 390 18.80 -8.91 20.41
CA GLY A 390 18.89 -7.46 20.52
C GLY A 390 19.03 -6.72 19.18
N GLY A 391 19.07 -7.41 18.04
CA GLY A 391 19.17 -6.79 16.75
C GLY A 391 19.11 -7.76 15.55
N LEU A 392 18.90 -7.17 14.38
CA LEU A 392 18.73 -7.91 13.10
C LEU A 392 19.96 -8.75 12.74
N GLU A 393 21.15 -8.20 12.94
CA GLU A 393 22.41 -8.86 12.55
C GLU A 393 22.62 -10.18 13.32
N ALA A 394 22.46 -10.14 14.64
CA ALA A 394 22.65 -11.31 15.49
C ALA A 394 21.65 -12.42 15.13
N LEU A 395 20.38 -12.07 14.94
CA LEU A 395 19.32 -13.00 14.54
C LEU A 395 19.60 -13.64 13.18
N LEU A 396 19.96 -12.83 12.17
CA LEU A 396 20.19 -13.31 10.81
C LEU A 396 21.46 -14.17 10.70
N LYS A 397 22.48 -13.87 11.49
CA LYS A 397 23.68 -14.73 11.60
C LYS A 397 23.34 -16.08 12.23
N GLU A 398 22.62 -16.10 13.34
CA GLU A 398 22.15 -17.35 13.97
C GLU A 398 21.38 -18.21 12.99
N TYR A 399 20.47 -17.60 12.20
CA TYR A 399 19.74 -18.32 11.17
C TYR A 399 20.67 -18.89 10.09
N LYS A 400 21.65 -18.11 9.62
CA LYS A 400 22.64 -18.56 8.61
C LYS A 400 23.52 -19.70 9.14
N ASP A 401 24.06 -19.54 10.36
CA ASP A 401 24.96 -20.53 11.00
C ASP A 401 24.24 -21.88 11.22
N GLY A 402 22.91 -21.85 11.36
CA GLY A 402 22.09 -23.06 11.39
C GLY A 402 22.21 -23.94 10.14
N PHE A 403 22.64 -23.43 8.99
CA PHE A 403 22.90 -24.23 7.78
C PHE A 403 24.24 -24.97 7.82
N ASP A 404 25.17 -24.49 8.65
CA ASP A 404 26.50 -25.10 8.78
C ASP A 404 26.55 -26.16 9.89
N THR A 405 25.46 -26.34 10.67
CA THR A 405 25.39 -27.31 11.74
C THR A 405 25.05 -28.74 11.23
N PRO A 406 25.75 -29.80 11.70
CA PRO A 406 25.54 -31.19 11.24
C PRO A 406 24.11 -31.72 11.44
N LEU A 407 23.35 -31.17 12.37
CA LEU A 407 21.97 -31.60 12.66
C LEU A 407 20.95 -31.25 11.55
N ARG A 408 21.18 -30.17 10.81
CA ARG A 408 20.37 -29.87 9.60
C ARG A 408 20.80 -30.72 8.39
N GLY A 409 22.04 -31.19 8.37
CA GLY A 409 22.59 -32.04 7.30
C GLY A 409 22.07 -33.49 7.28
N THR A 410 21.35 -33.94 8.34
CA THR A 410 20.77 -35.29 8.41
C THR A 410 19.36 -35.39 7.82
N GLN A 411 18.69 -34.26 7.55
CA GLN A 411 17.44 -34.25 6.79
C GLN A 411 17.73 -33.97 5.30
N PRO A 412 17.00 -34.60 4.37
CA PRO A 412 17.15 -34.28 2.97
C PRO A 412 16.94 -32.76 2.78
N PRO A 413 17.81 -32.07 2.00
CA PRO A 413 17.71 -30.63 1.85
C PRO A 413 16.32 -30.27 1.29
N VAL A 414 15.63 -29.39 2.01
CA VAL A 414 14.37 -28.81 1.51
C VAL A 414 14.75 -27.96 0.29
N LYS A 415 14.12 -28.24 -0.85
CA LYS A 415 14.45 -27.56 -2.11
C LYS A 415 14.30 -26.05 -2.03
N GLU A 416 13.28 -25.59 -1.27
CA GLU A 416 12.99 -24.17 -1.07
C GLU A 416 12.49 -23.89 0.35
N GLU A 417 12.98 -22.83 0.96
CA GLU A 417 12.56 -22.35 2.28
C GLU A 417 12.13 -20.86 2.19
N VAL A 418 11.09 -20.49 2.93
CA VAL A 418 10.61 -19.11 3.04
C VAL A 418 10.99 -18.57 4.41
N PHE A 419 11.73 -17.45 4.41
CA PHE A 419 12.01 -16.65 5.60
C PHE A 419 11.21 -15.36 5.53
N VAL A 420 10.28 -15.17 6.45
CA VAL A 420 9.39 -13.99 6.50
C VAL A 420 9.64 -13.19 7.75
N PHE A 421 9.96 -11.90 7.58
CA PHE A 421 10.00 -10.91 8.65
C PHE A 421 8.63 -10.26 8.77
N SER A 422 7.83 -10.68 9.75
CA SER A 422 6.51 -10.13 10.07
C SER A 422 6.43 -9.89 11.57
N PRO A 423 6.74 -8.66 12.03
CA PRO A 423 6.96 -8.37 13.44
C PRO A 423 5.72 -8.55 14.33
N GLY A 424 4.51 -8.24 13.84
CA GLY A 424 3.31 -8.22 14.68
C GLY A 424 3.34 -7.18 15.81
N ALA A 425 4.32 -6.27 15.76
CA ALA A 425 4.65 -5.30 16.79
C ALA A 425 5.11 -3.98 16.16
N THR A 426 5.13 -2.90 16.96
CA THR A 426 5.64 -1.61 16.49
C THR A 426 7.16 -1.65 16.27
N SER A 427 7.66 -0.64 15.56
CA SER A 427 9.10 -0.46 15.31
C SER A 427 9.81 0.37 16.39
N PHE A 428 9.05 1.00 17.31
CA PHE A 428 9.60 1.90 18.31
C PHE A 428 10.58 1.19 19.24
N GLY A 429 11.63 1.91 19.66
CA GLY A 429 12.68 1.40 20.53
C GLY A 429 13.96 1.02 19.76
N MET A 430 13.86 0.32 18.63
CA MET A 430 15.01 -0.07 17.80
C MET A 430 15.09 0.67 16.46
N PHE A 431 13.98 1.20 15.96
CA PHE A 431 13.86 1.81 14.64
C PHE A 431 13.02 3.09 14.69
N SER A 432 13.23 3.99 13.72
CA SER A 432 12.50 5.25 13.64
C SER A 432 11.00 5.04 13.27
N ASN A 433 10.72 4.07 12.43
CA ASN A 433 9.38 3.64 12.01
C ASN A 433 9.45 2.27 11.31
N GLU A 434 8.30 1.74 10.88
CA GLU A 434 8.19 0.45 10.20
C GLU A 434 8.90 0.40 8.84
N PHE A 435 9.03 1.52 8.15
CA PHE A 435 9.75 1.60 6.86
C PHE A 435 11.26 1.54 7.08
N ASP A 436 11.79 2.31 8.04
CA ASP A 436 13.20 2.25 8.47
C ASP A 436 13.56 0.83 8.90
N ARG A 437 12.72 0.18 9.70
CA ARG A 437 12.87 -1.22 10.11
C ARG A 437 12.98 -2.16 8.92
N GLY A 438 12.10 -2.01 7.95
CA GLY A 438 12.10 -2.84 6.74
C GLY A 438 13.33 -2.60 5.85
N ILE A 439 13.77 -1.35 5.69
CA ILE A 439 14.98 -1.01 4.92
C ILE A 439 16.23 -1.61 5.58
N LYS A 440 16.37 -1.45 6.90
CA LYS A 440 17.49 -2.03 7.65
C LYS A 440 17.51 -3.56 7.56
N TYR A 441 16.34 -4.21 7.68
CA TYR A 441 16.23 -5.65 7.48
C TYR A 441 16.71 -6.08 6.09
N MET A 442 16.22 -5.45 5.03
CA MET A 442 16.63 -5.78 3.66
C MET A 442 18.14 -5.59 3.43
N ASN A 443 18.71 -4.53 3.99
CA ASN A 443 20.15 -4.26 3.88
C ASN A 443 20.98 -5.32 4.62
N GLU A 444 20.57 -5.72 5.83
CA GLU A 444 21.27 -6.77 6.60
C GLU A 444 21.19 -8.13 5.91
N VAL A 445 20.02 -8.50 5.37
CA VAL A 445 19.88 -9.75 4.62
C VAL A 445 20.82 -9.74 3.41
N ARG A 446 20.83 -8.68 2.59
CA ARG A 446 21.72 -8.59 1.42
C ARG A 446 23.21 -8.62 1.79
N ARG A 447 23.58 -8.08 2.95
CA ARG A 447 24.95 -8.09 3.47
C ARG A 447 25.39 -9.49 3.93
N ILE A 448 24.52 -10.21 4.61
CA ILE A 448 24.83 -11.51 5.23
C ILE A 448 24.68 -12.66 4.25
N PHE A 449 23.66 -12.65 3.40
CA PHE A 449 23.32 -13.73 2.46
C PHE A 449 23.72 -13.36 1.03
N GLN A 450 25.03 -13.25 0.81
CA GLN A 450 25.61 -12.99 -0.52
C GLN A 450 25.67 -14.25 -1.36
#